data_cc32228c60ab6a6e926b4722c637110e
#
_entry.id   cc32228c60ab6a6e926b4722c637110e
#
_cell.length_a   1.000
_cell.length_b   1.000
_cell.length_c   1.000
_cell.angle_alpha   90.00
_cell.angle_beta   90.00
_cell.angle_gamma   90.00
#
_symmetry.space_group_name_H-M   'P 1'
#
loop_
_entity.id
_entity.type
_entity.pdbx_description
1 polymer ?
#
loop_
_entity_poly.entity_id
_entity_poly.type
_entity_poly.pdbx_seq_one_letter_code
_entity_poly.pdbx_strand_id
1 'polypeptide(L)'
;MRKLLNYSIVLKKIVFSVGILFSMSLQSCSDPVHPDSERLCRCYTQQFRADSARVDVIGDSCRAIYIGIIKSLENDAEEMAKFEEALDVCR
;
A
#
# COMPACT_ATOMS: atom_id res chain seq x y z
N MET A 1 17.35 38.49 -26.91
CA MET A 1 16.15 37.88 -27.51
C MET A 1 16.29 36.40 -27.75
N ARG A 2 17.40 35.90 -28.27
CA ARG A 2 17.62 34.46 -28.49
C ARG A 2 17.61 33.66 -27.20
N LYS A 3 18.11 34.20 -26.11
CA LYS A 3 18.10 33.50 -24.80
C LYS A 3 16.72 33.34 -24.24
N LEU A 4 15.81 34.26 -24.48
CA LEU A 4 14.43 34.18 -24.03
C LEU A 4 13.63 33.12 -24.78
N LEU A 5 13.86 32.95 -26.08
CA LEU A 5 13.23 31.93 -26.90
C LEU A 5 13.67 30.51 -26.47
N ASN A 6 14.97 30.34 -26.24
CA ASN A 6 15.49 29.07 -25.76
C ASN A 6 14.94 28.71 -24.37
N TYR A 7 14.81 29.70 -23.51
CA TYR A 7 14.26 29.53 -22.17
C TYR A 7 12.78 29.05 -22.21
N SER A 8 12.01 29.63 -23.11
CA SER A 8 10.60 29.25 -23.30
C SER A 8 10.46 27.80 -23.80
N ILE A 9 11.32 27.36 -24.71
CA ILE A 9 11.33 26.01 -25.23
C ILE A 9 11.71 25.01 -24.14
N VAL A 10 12.72 25.32 -23.34
CA VAL A 10 13.15 24.48 -22.20
C VAL A 10 12.04 24.39 -21.16
N LEU A 11 11.37 25.48 -20.86
CA LEU A 11 10.24 25.49 -19.93
C LEU A 11 9.09 24.58 -20.41
N LYS A 12 8.76 24.65 -21.69
CA LYS A 12 7.72 23.76 -22.26
C LYS A 12 8.10 22.31 -22.16
N LYS A 13 9.35 21.95 -22.39
CA LYS A 13 9.85 20.58 -22.24
C LYS A 13 9.78 20.10 -20.80
N ILE A 14 10.14 20.94 -19.85
CA ILE A 14 10.08 20.62 -18.42
C ILE A 14 8.64 20.40 -17.98
N VAL A 15 7.72 21.27 -18.36
CA VAL A 15 6.30 21.14 -18.03
C VAL A 15 5.72 19.86 -18.61
N PHE A 16 6.08 19.51 -19.83
CA PHE A 16 5.63 18.28 -20.47
C PHE A 16 6.14 17.04 -19.75
N SER A 17 7.41 17.04 -19.37
CA SER A 17 8.02 15.92 -18.60
C SER A 17 7.37 15.74 -17.23
N VAL A 18 7.10 16.85 -16.53
CA VAL A 18 6.40 16.81 -15.24
C VAL A 18 4.98 16.26 -15.38
N GLY A 19 4.29 16.64 -16.45
CA GLY A 19 2.94 16.13 -16.74
C GLY A 19 2.91 14.62 -16.95
N ILE A 20 3.89 14.08 -17.68
CA ILE A 20 3.99 12.65 -17.93
C ILE A 20 4.28 11.90 -16.61
N LEU A 21 5.21 12.39 -15.80
CA LEU A 21 5.53 11.80 -14.50
C LEU A 21 4.32 11.82 -13.56
N PHE A 22 3.56 12.89 -13.57
CA PHE A 22 2.35 12.99 -12.76
C PHE A 22 1.30 11.98 -13.19
N SER A 23 1.12 11.74 -14.49
CA SER A 23 0.19 10.74 -15.01
C SER A 23 0.59 9.34 -14.58
N MET A 24 1.86 9.01 -14.59
CA MET A 24 2.37 7.73 -14.10
C MET A 24 2.13 7.55 -12.60
N SER A 25 2.29 8.63 -11.82
CA SER A 25 2.00 8.61 -10.38
C SER A 25 0.53 8.30 -10.10
N LEU A 26 -0.38 8.84 -10.89
CA LEU A 26 -1.81 8.56 -10.76
C LEU A 26 -2.14 7.09 -11.04
N GLN A 27 -1.45 6.47 -11.98
CA GLN A 27 -1.63 5.04 -12.28
C GLN A 27 -1.10 4.13 -11.18
N SER A 28 -0.09 4.58 -10.42
CA SER A 28 0.49 3.82 -9.31
C SER A 28 -0.22 4.04 -7.99
N CYS A 29 -1.27 4.88 -7.97
CA CYS A 29 -2.06 5.16 -6.77
C CYS A 29 -3.11 4.10 -6.45
N SER A 30 -3.21 3.00 -7.19
CA SER A 30 -4.04 1.87 -6.80
C SER A 30 -3.42 1.21 -5.58
N ASP A 31 -4.21 1.07 -4.51
CA ASP A 31 -3.74 0.44 -3.27
C ASP A 31 -3.30 -0.99 -3.54
N PRO A 32 -2.16 -1.42 -2.99
CA PRO A 32 -1.76 -2.81 -3.11
C PRO A 32 -2.80 -3.71 -2.44
N VAL A 33 -3.26 -4.73 -3.17
CA VAL A 33 -4.28 -5.65 -2.69
C VAL A 33 -3.68 -7.04 -2.62
N HIS A 34 -3.80 -7.67 -1.45
CA HIS A 34 -3.43 -9.05 -1.23
C HIS A 34 -4.55 -9.74 -0.45
N PRO A 35 -5.03 -10.93 -0.86
CA PRO A 35 -6.17 -11.57 -0.19
C PRO A 35 -5.94 -11.85 1.28
N ASP A 36 -4.72 -12.24 1.65
CA ASP A 36 -4.37 -12.50 3.04
C ASP A 36 -4.32 -11.23 3.87
N SER A 37 -3.85 -10.12 3.29
CA SER A 37 -3.83 -8.84 3.99
C SER A 37 -5.23 -8.28 4.18
N GLU A 38 -6.13 -8.44 3.23
CA GLU A 38 -7.54 -8.04 3.38
C GLU A 38 -8.20 -8.78 4.54
N ARG A 39 -7.97 -10.08 4.63
CA ARG A 39 -8.50 -10.90 5.70
C ARG A 39 -8.00 -10.44 7.07
N LEU A 40 -6.72 -10.13 7.18
CA LEU A 40 -6.12 -9.64 8.42
C LEU A 40 -6.57 -8.22 8.74
N CYS A 41 -6.69 -7.35 7.74
CA CYS A 41 -7.21 -5.99 7.92
C CYS A 41 -8.65 -5.98 8.44
N ARG A 42 -9.50 -6.89 7.96
CA ARG A 42 -10.86 -7.05 8.49
C ARG A 42 -10.84 -7.46 9.95
N CYS A 43 -9.94 -8.37 10.32
CA CYS A 43 -9.78 -8.80 11.70
C CYS A 43 -9.41 -7.61 12.60
N TYR A 44 -8.43 -6.80 12.19
CA TYR A 44 -8.02 -5.61 12.94
C TYR A 44 -9.15 -4.58 13.05
N THR A 45 -9.95 -4.42 12.00
CA THR A 45 -11.11 -3.52 12.03
C THR A 45 -12.14 -3.98 13.06
N GLN A 46 -12.41 -5.28 13.13
CA GLN A 46 -13.30 -5.86 14.15
C GLN A 46 -12.75 -5.68 15.55
N GLN A 47 -11.43 -5.87 15.73
CA GLN A 47 -10.77 -5.64 17.01
C GLN A 47 -10.91 -4.19 17.45
N PHE A 48 -10.72 -3.25 16.54
CA PHE A 48 -10.82 -1.82 16.80
C PHE A 48 -12.22 -1.42 17.23
N ARG A 49 -13.26 -2.05 16.69
CA ARG A 49 -14.66 -1.79 16.99
C ARG A 49 -15.21 -2.59 18.17
N ALA A 50 -14.43 -3.56 18.66
CA ALA A 50 -14.86 -4.43 19.74
C ALA A 50 -14.90 -3.69 21.08
N ASP A 51 -15.79 -4.12 21.96
CA ASP A 51 -15.81 -3.66 23.35
C ASP A 51 -14.63 -4.25 24.14
N SER A 52 -14.41 -3.73 25.36
CA SER A 52 -13.27 -4.15 26.19
C SER A 52 -13.29 -5.64 26.54
N ALA A 53 -14.47 -6.29 26.54
CA ALA A 53 -14.61 -7.70 26.86
C ALA A 53 -14.17 -8.61 25.68
N ARG A 54 -14.30 -8.12 24.44
CA ARG A 54 -14.04 -8.90 23.23
C ARG A 54 -12.71 -8.58 22.55
N VAL A 55 -12.14 -7.43 22.85
CA VAL A 55 -10.92 -6.95 22.16
C VAL A 55 -9.76 -7.92 22.27
N ASP A 56 -9.58 -8.55 23.42
CA ASP A 56 -8.48 -9.50 23.64
C ASP A 56 -8.68 -10.79 22.86
N VAL A 57 -9.89 -11.31 22.85
CA VAL A 57 -10.24 -12.54 22.12
C VAL A 57 -10.06 -12.34 20.62
N ILE A 58 -10.54 -11.21 20.08
CA ILE A 58 -10.40 -10.86 18.67
C ILE A 58 -8.92 -10.61 18.34
N GLY A 59 -8.18 -9.96 19.23
CA GLY A 59 -6.75 -9.74 19.07
C GLY A 59 -5.95 -11.05 18.99
N ASP A 60 -6.27 -12.03 19.80
CA ASP A 60 -5.65 -13.34 19.75
C ASP A 60 -5.98 -14.06 18.43
N SER A 61 -7.21 -13.93 17.94
CA SER A 61 -7.61 -14.48 16.64
C SER A 61 -6.84 -13.81 15.50
N CYS A 62 -6.67 -12.49 15.53
CA CYS A 62 -5.90 -11.76 14.53
C CYS A 62 -4.43 -12.18 14.53
N ARG A 63 -3.85 -12.39 15.69
CA ARG A 63 -2.48 -12.89 15.83
C ARG A 63 -2.33 -14.29 15.23
N ALA A 64 -3.27 -15.19 15.48
CA ALA A 64 -3.26 -16.53 14.93
C ALA A 64 -3.35 -16.51 13.39
N ILE A 65 -4.19 -15.66 12.83
CA ILE A 65 -4.29 -15.45 11.39
C ILE A 65 -2.96 -14.95 10.83
N TYR A 66 -2.36 -13.95 11.45
CA TYR A 66 -1.07 -13.38 11.05
C TYR A 66 0.04 -14.45 11.02
N ILE A 67 0.17 -15.22 12.08
CA ILE A 67 1.18 -16.28 12.18
C ILE A 67 0.95 -17.35 11.10
N GLY A 68 -0.29 -17.73 10.84
CA GLY A 68 -0.63 -18.69 9.79
C GLY A 68 -0.25 -18.19 8.40
N ILE A 69 -0.49 -16.91 8.13
CA ILE A 69 -0.12 -16.29 6.85
C ILE A 69 1.41 -16.26 6.71
N ILE A 70 2.13 -15.81 7.73
CA ILE A 70 3.60 -15.76 7.71
C ILE A 70 4.20 -17.15 7.44
N LYS A 71 3.68 -18.19 8.06
CA LYS A 71 4.13 -19.56 7.81
C LYS A 71 3.85 -20.02 6.38
N SER A 72 2.71 -19.65 5.82
CA SER A 72 2.36 -20.04 4.45
C SER A 72 3.21 -19.33 3.40
N LEU A 73 3.73 -18.13 3.72
CA LEU A 73 4.51 -17.31 2.80
C LEU A 73 6.02 -17.34 3.07
N GLU A 74 6.48 -18.06 4.09
CA GLU A 74 7.89 -18.03 4.50
C GLU A 74 8.86 -18.48 3.41
N ASN A 75 8.42 -19.33 2.48
CA ASN A 75 9.24 -19.82 1.36
C ASN A 75 9.06 -19.01 0.09
N ASP A 76 8.23 -17.95 0.12
CA ASP A 76 7.96 -17.10 -1.02
C ASP A 76 8.18 -15.64 -0.64
N ALA A 77 9.43 -15.17 -0.83
CA ALA A 77 9.84 -13.82 -0.46
C ALA A 77 9.07 -12.75 -1.24
N GLU A 78 8.70 -13.02 -2.49
CA GLU A 78 7.95 -12.08 -3.33
C GLU A 78 6.54 -11.89 -2.81
N GLU A 79 5.83 -12.98 -2.49
CA GLU A 79 4.48 -12.91 -1.92
C GLU A 79 4.50 -12.32 -0.52
N MET A 80 5.52 -12.62 0.29
CA MET A 80 5.69 -12.03 1.61
C MET A 80 5.81 -10.51 1.52
N ALA A 81 6.62 -10.01 0.56
CA ALA A 81 6.79 -8.58 0.36
C ALA A 81 5.47 -7.91 -0.06
N LYS A 82 4.71 -8.53 -0.96
CA LYS A 82 3.40 -8.03 -1.37
C LYS A 82 2.40 -7.99 -0.22
N PHE A 83 2.40 -9.03 0.61
CA PHE A 83 1.55 -9.10 1.79
C PHE A 83 1.87 -7.98 2.78
N GLU A 84 3.14 -7.78 3.10
CA GLU A 84 3.57 -6.73 4.04
C GLU A 84 3.24 -5.34 3.52
N GLU A 85 3.47 -5.07 2.24
CA GLU A 85 3.13 -3.81 1.60
C GLU A 85 1.63 -3.52 1.67
N ALA A 86 0.81 -4.52 1.34
CA ALA A 86 -0.64 -4.39 1.41
C ALA A 86 -1.15 -4.23 2.85
N LEU A 87 -0.49 -4.86 3.81
CA LEU A 87 -0.84 -4.75 5.22
C LEU A 87 -0.54 -3.36 5.78
N ASP A 88 0.53 -2.72 5.34
CA ASP A 88 0.90 -1.37 5.78
C ASP A 88 -0.19 -0.33 5.45
N VAL A 89 -0.97 -0.57 4.40
CA VAL A 89 -2.07 0.33 4.01
C VAL A 89 -3.19 0.36 5.05
N CYS A 90 -3.42 -0.75 5.77
CA CYS A 90 -4.52 -0.83 6.73
C CYS A 90 -4.10 -0.65 8.19
N ARG A 91 -2.84 -0.39 8.44
CA ARG A 91 -2.34 -0.11 9.80
C ARG A 91 -2.55 1.32 10.26
#